data_64a33b13e7b3f19183983625f6f17a75
#
_entry.id   64a33b13e7b3f19183983625f6f17a75
#
_cell.length_a   1.000
_cell.length_b   1.000
_cell.length_c   1.000
_cell.angle_alpha   90.00
_cell.angle_beta   90.00
_cell.angle_gamma   90.00
#
_symmetry.space_group_name_H-M   'P 1'
#
loop_
_entity.id
_entity.type
_entity.pdbx_description
1 polymer ?
#
loop_
_entity_poly.entity_id
_entity_poly.type
_entity_poly.pdbx_seq_one_letter_code
_entity_poly.pdbx_strand_id
1 'polypeptide(L)'
;MITNIHPKPDAVMVGRPAKVKSLEPITSTCAPSPAEVVEYSEKKVMLRVQRFMSMGTLVQLHLDGNFSLWKVFCCIETGNTFHLGLELVQLVATAG
;
A
#
# COMPACT_ATOMS: atom_id res chain seq x y z
N MET A 1 -5.38 19.55 -26.86
CA MET A 1 -5.43 19.17 -26.51
C MET A 1 -5.30 18.39 -25.85
N ILE A 2 -5.21 18.14 -25.62
CA ILE A 2 -5.17 17.51 -25.11
C ILE A 2 -4.78 16.80 -24.65
N THR A 3 -4.64 16.59 -24.50
CA THR A 3 -4.36 16.02 -24.28
C THR A 3 -4.04 15.33 -23.44
N ASN A 4 -3.77 15.18 -22.94
CA ASN A 4 -3.46 14.63 -22.12
C ASN A 4 -4.12 14.03 -21.26
N ILE A 5 -4.22 13.52 -21.50
CA ILE A 5 -5.14 13.06 -20.89
C ILE A 5 -4.92 11.78 -20.48
N HIS A 6 -3.91 11.46 -19.95
CA HIS A 6 -3.74 10.31 -19.36
C HIS A 6 -4.46 10.35 -18.16
N PRO A 7 -5.26 9.48 -17.83
CA PRO A 7 -5.79 9.32 -16.53
C PRO A 7 -4.58 9.11 -15.70
N LYS A 8 -4.42 9.80 -14.70
CA LYS A 8 -3.37 9.56 -13.79
C LYS A 8 -3.48 8.15 -13.32
N PRO A 9 -2.41 7.38 -13.34
CA PRO A 9 -2.45 6.01 -12.87
C PRO A 9 -3.00 5.90 -11.46
N ASP A 10 -2.77 6.93 -10.64
CA ASP A 10 -3.27 6.90 -9.29
C ASP A 10 -4.78 6.93 -9.24
N ALA A 11 -5.44 7.63 -10.14
CA ALA A 11 -6.89 7.66 -10.15
C ALA A 11 -7.47 6.29 -10.48
N VAL A 12 -6.77 5.51 -11.27
CA VAL A 12 -7.23 4.19 -11.62
C VAL A 12 -7.07 3.23 -10.45
N MET A 13 -6.11 3.49 -9.60
CA MET A 13 -5.84 2.59 -8.49
C MET A 13 -6.72 2.84 -7.27
N VAL A 14 -7.32 4.00 -7.15
CA VAL A 14 -8.15 4.31 -5.99
C VAL A 14 -9.33 3.37 -5.94
N GLY A 15 -9.59 2.83 -4.76
CA GLY A 15 -10.68 1.88 -4.56
C GLY A 15 -10.33 0.44 -4.86
N ARG A 16 -9.15 0.19 -5.41
CA ARG A 16 -8.78 -1.17 -5.72
C ARG A 16 -8.45 -1.95 -4.46
N PRO A 17 -8.80 -3.23 -4.43
CA PRO A 17 -8.42 -4.05 -3.28
C PRO A 17 -6.94 -4.38 -3.35
N ALA A 18 -6.34 -4.49 -2.20
CA ALA A 18 -4.93 -4.84 -2.09
C ALA A 18 -4.75 -5.70 -0.86
N LYS A 19 -3.55 -6.24 -0.68
CA LYS A 19 -3.22 -6.94 0.54
C LYS A 19 -1.88 -6.42 1.02
N VAL A 20 -1.75 -6.26 2.32
CA VAL A 20 -0.52 -5.77 2.89
C VAL A 20 -0.07 -6.74 3.97
N LYS A 21 1.21 -7.06 3.96
CA LYS A 21 1.77 -7.99 4.91
C LYS A 21 2.93 -7.34 5.61
N SER A 22 2.91 -7.34 6.94
CA SER A 22 4.05 -6.82 7.69
C SER A 22 5.20 -7.81 7.60
N LEU A 23 6.37 -7.29 7.34
CA LEU A 23 7.56 -8.12 7.26
C LEU A 23 8.36 -8.10 8.56
N GLU A 24 7.88 -7.37 9.54
CA GLU A 24 8.53 -7.27 10.83
C GLU A 24 7.52 -7.39 11.92
N PRO A 25 7.85 -8.14 12.96
CA PRO A 25 9.06 -8.94 13.10
C PRO A 25 9.04 -10.14 12.17
N ILE A 26 10.20 -10.60 11.81
CA ILE A 26 10.32 -11.69 10.87
C ILE A 26 9.60 -12.93 11.36
N THR A 27 9.47 -13.07 12.63
CA THR A 27 8.83 -14.24 13.20
C THR A 27 7.31 -14.19 13.02
N SER A 28 6.79 -13.10 12.50
CA SER A 28 5.37 -12.99 12.35
C SER A 28 4.91 -13.95 11.26
N THR A 29 3.94 -14.75 11.57
CA THR A 29 3.37 -15.63 10.56
C THR A 29 2.02 -15.11 10.13
N CYS A 30 1.79 -13.83 10.30
CA CYS A 30 0.50 -13.27 9.96
C CYS A 30 0.24 -13.34 8.48
N ALA A 31 -0.96 -13.72 8.14
CA ALA A 31 -1.38 -13.69 6.75
C ALA A 31 -1.48 -12.24 6.28
N PRO A 32 -1.40 -11.99 5.00
CA PRO A 32 -1.62 -10.64 4.49
C PRO A 32 -3.00 -10.13 4.88
N SER A 33 -3.08 -8.88 5.22
CA SER A 33 -4.34 -8.24 5.60
C SER A 33 -4.96 -7.55 4.39
N PRO A 34 -6.27 -7.61 4.27
CA PRO A 34 -6.92 -6.90 3.17
C PRO A 34 -6.81 -5.39 3.36
N ALA A 35 -6.75 -4.69 2.27
CA ALA A 35 -6.64 -3.25 2.26
C ALA A 35 -7.33 -2.69 1.04
N GLU A 36 -7.59 -1.41 1.06
CA GLU A 36 -8.18 -0.73 -0.08
C GLU A 36 -7.35 0.50 -0.37
N VAL A 37 -7.06 0.75 -1.63
CA VAL A 37 -6.24 1.90 -2.00
C VAL A 37 -7.07 3.17 -1.90
N VAL A 38 -6.60 4.12 -1.11
CA VAL A 38 -7.27 5.40 -0.95
C VAL A 38 -6.60 6.46 -1.83
N GLU A 39 -5.28 6.45 -1.89
CA GLU A 39 -4.53 7.33 -2.77
C GLU A 39 -3.33 6.58 -3.29
N TYR A 40 -2.90 6.89 -4.47
CA TYR A 40 -1.80 6.17 -5.09
C TYR A 40 -0.93 7.13 -5.90
N SER A 41 0.38 7.01 -5.72
CA SER A 41 1.33 7.67 -6.58
C SER A 41 2.53 6.74 -6.71
N GLU A 42 3.48 7.11 -7.55
CA GLU A 42 4.60 6.23 -7.80
C GLU A 42 5.39 5.87 -6.56
N LYS A 43 5.51 6.78 -5.62
CA LYS A 43 6.37 6.58 -4.47
C LYS A 43 5.64 6.56 -3.16
N LYS A 44 4.37 6.85 -3.15
CA LYS A 44 3.59 6.87 -1.93
C LYS A 44 2.21 6.32 -2.19
N VAL A 45 1.68 5.58 -1.23
CA VAL A 45 0.35 5.05 -1.35
C VAL A 45 -0.32 5.18 0.00
N MET A 46 -1.61 5.44 0.00
CA MET A 46 -2.40 5.47 1.22
C MET A 46 -3.42 4.36 1.12
N LEU A 47 -3.46 3.52 2.13
CA LEU A 47 -4.37 2.39 2.16
C LEU A 47 -5.32 2.50 3.34
N ARG A 48 -6.53 2.00 3.17
CA ARG A 48 -7.42 1.82 4.30
C ARG A 48 -7.24 0.39 4.78
N VAL A 49 -6.89 0.23 6.06
CA VAL A 49 -6.66 -1.08 6.63
C VAL A 49 -7.40 -1.21 7.95
N GLN A 50 -7.53 -2.43 8.43
CA GLN A 50 -8.23 -2.70 9.67
C GLN A 50 -7.32 -2.75 10.87
N ARG A 51 -6.02 -2.73 10.67
CA ARG A 51 -5.07 -2.88 11.75
C ARG A 51 -4.08 -1.75 11.79
N PHE A 52 -3.70 -1.38 13.00
CA PHE A 52 -2.66 -0.38 13.19
C PHE A 52 -1.30 -0.98 12.84
N MET A 53 -0.45 -0.18 12.21
CA MET A 53 0.94 -0.55 11.97
C MET A 53 1.83 0.61 12.37
N SER A 54 2.93 0.30 13.04
CA SER A 54 3.83 1.34 13.55
C SER A 54 4.63 1.98 12.41
N MET A 55 4.96 3.24 12.60
CA MET A 55 5.83 3.92 11.65
C MET A 55 7.16 3.18 11.57
N GLY A 56 7.70 3.12 10.40
CA GLY A 56 8.96 2.42 10.17
C GLY A 56 8.81 0.95 9.84
N THR A 57 7.62 0.38 9.98
CA THR A 57 7.42 -1.03 9.67
C THR A 57 7.59 -1.26 8.18
N LEU A 58 8.33 -2.30 7.83
CA LEU A 58 8.42 -2.70 6.44
C LEU A 58 7.26 -3.61 6.10
N VAL A 59 6.66 -3.37 4.97
CA VAL A 59 5.52 -4.16 4.54
C VAL A 59 5.68 -4.54 3.08
N GLN A 60 5.02 -5.63 2.71
CA GLN A 60 4.94 -6.04 1.34
C GLN A 60 3.53 -5.74 0.87
N LEU A 61 3.42 -5.03 -0.23
CA LEU A 61 2.11 -4.69 -0.78
C LEU A 61 1.85 -5.54 -2.00
N HIS A 62 0.68 -6.17 -2.01
CA HIS A 62 0.23 -6.95 -3.16
C HIS A 62 -0.89 -6.17 -3.81
N LEU A 63 -0.67 -5.73 -5.01
CA LEU A 63 -1.65 -4.95 -5.74
C LEU A 63 -1.60 -5.34 -7.20
N ASP A 64 -2.73 -5.79 -7.74
CA ASP A 64 -2.84 -6.18 -9.14
C ASP A 64 -1.80 -7.23 -9.53
N GLY A 65 -1.53 -8.16 -8.64
CA GLY A 65 -0.59 -9.22 -8.94
C GLY A 65 0.87 -8.85 -8.82
N ASN A 66 1.15 -7.63 -8.42
CA ASN A 66 2.52 -7.16 -8.25
C ASN A 66 2.86 -7.03 -6.78
N PHE A 67 4.13 -7.24 -6.47
CA PHE A 67 4.63 -7.11 -5.10
C PHE A 67 5.59 -5.94 -5.05
N SER A 68 5.54 -5.20 -3.98
CA SER A 68 6.50 -4.13 -3.76
C SER A 68 6.73 -3.96 -2.28
N LEU A 69 7.88 -3.39 -1.95
CA LEU A 69 8.26 -3.19 -0.55
C LEU A 69 8.08 -1.73 -0.19
N TRP A 70 7.45 -1.50 0.93
CA TRP A 70 7.11 -0.16 1.37
C TRP A 70 7.43 -0.03 2.86
N LYS A 71 7.53 1.20 3.30
CA LYS A 71 7.74 1.48 4.71
C LYS A 71 6.60 2.36 5.18
N VAL A 72 6.07 2.05 6.37
CA VAL A 72 5.00 2.85 6.95
C VAL A 72 5.56 4.19 7.38
N PHE A 73 5.03 5.28 6.86
CA PHE A 73 5.45 6.59 7.33
C PHE A 73 4.36 7.26 8.16
N CYS A 74 3.14 6.77 8.12
CA CYS A 74 2.10 7.24 9.03
C CYS A 74 0.98 6.22 9.11
N CYS A 75 0.23 6.27 10.19
CA CYS A 75 -0.92 5.42 10.36
C CYS A 75 -1.91 6.22 11.20
N ILE A 76 -3.01 6.61 10.58
CA ILE A 76 -3.97 7.51 11.20
C ILE A 76 -5.29 6.82 11.38
N GLU A 77 -5.79 6.83 12.59
CA GLU A 77 -7.08 6.22 12.87
C GLU A 77 -8.20 7.09 12.31
N THR A 78 -9.12 6.48 11.56
CA THR A 78 -10.24 7.21 11.02
C THR A 78 -11.46 6.33 11.21
N GLY A 79 -12.26 6.64 12.18
CA GLY A 79 -13.43 5.83 12.48
C GLY A 79 -13.02 4.44 12.93
N ASN A 80 -13.51 3.44 12.24
CA ASN A 80 -13.22 2.06 12.61
C ASN A 80 -12.04 1.47 11.86
N THR A 81 -11.36 2.26 11.07
CA THR A 81 -10.25 1.75 10.27
C THR A 81 -9.06 2.69 10.44
N PHE A 82 -7.98 2.37 9.73
CA PHE A 82 -6.78 3.20 9.75
C PHE A 82 -6.39 3.55 8.33
N HIS A 83 -5.92 4.76 8.14
CA HIS A 83 -5.31 5.14 6.87
C HIS A 83 -3.81 4.95 7.05
N LEU A 84 -3.27 4.03 6.29
CA LEU A 84 -1.87 3.66 6.40
C LEU A 84 -1.12 4.28 5.25
N GLY A 85 -0.21 5.18 5.55
CA GLY A 85 0.62 5.81 4.53
C GLY A 85 1.90 5.03 4.33
N LEU A 86 2.19 4.68 3.10
CA LEU A 86 3.36 3.90 2.76
C LEU A 86 4.25 4.66 1.79
N GLU A 87 5.55 4.53 2.00
CA GLU A 87 6.54 5.12 1.14
C GLU A 87 7.31 4.01 0.46
N LEU A 88 7.53 4.12 -0.83
CA LEU A 88 8.15 3.04 -1.60
C LEU A 88 9.60 2.87 -1.19
N VAL A 89 9.97 1.65 -0.87
CA VAL A 89 11.35 1.31 -0.59
C VAL A 89 11.96 0.68 -1.83
N GLN A 90 11.26 -0.24 -2.43
CA GLN A 90 11.80 -0.92 -3.59
C GLN A 90 10.70 -1.60 -4.37
N LEU A 91 10.74 -1.48 -5.67
CA LEU A 91 9.82 -2.18 -6.52
C LEU A 91 10.43 -3.53 -6.81
N VAL A 92 9.79 -4.58 -6.35
CA VAL A 92 10.28 -5.90 -6.57
C VAL A 92 9.63 -6.41 -7.82
N ALA A 93 10.41 -6.62 -8.81
CA ALA A 93 9.89 -7.09 -10.02
C ALA A 93 9.46 -8.47 -9.80
N THR A 94 8.34 -8.75 -10.22
CA THR A 94 7.95 -9.99 -10.04
C THR A 94 8.40 -10.70 -11.12
N ALA A 95 9.19 -11.09 -11.22
CA ALA A 95 9.57 -11.90 -12.06
C ALA A 95 8.89 -12.39 -12.98
N GLY A 96 8.77 -12.05 -13.31
CA GLY A 96 8.27 -12.61 -14.23
C GLY A 96 8.86 -13.51 -14.59
#